data_7b6ff17b0697df64d4c1e6b80962e245
#
_entry.id   7b6ff17b0697df64d4c1e6b80962e245
#
_cell.length_a   1.000
_cell.length_b   1.000
_cell.length_c   1.000
_cell.angle_alpha   90.00
_cell.angle_beta   90.00
_cell.angle_gamma   90.00
#
_symmetry.space_group_name_H-M   'P 1'
#
loop_
_entity.id
_entity.type
_entity.pdbx_description
1 polymer ?
#
loop_
_entity_poly.entity_id
_entity_poly.type
_entity_poly.pdbx_seq_one_letter_code
_entity_poly.pdbx_strand_id
1 'polypeptide(L)'
;MMKMKQTCNILIPMAGRGSRFEEQGYTDKKPFIDVNGKPMIQRVIENLNMEFDSNYEFVMICLQEDFDKYDFRIFDDIIGHTEYKVVCLEDVTEGAAQTILQAKDIIDNDKPLMTMNSDQLVDWDVEKLFEMCEQFDGVIPCFYGDGNAWSYARTLDNGYVQEVAEKKQISNTATAGYYYWSKGSDFVKYAEQMIEENSRTNGEFYVAPVYNWAVLDGKRIGVFMVDKCYSLGTPEDLKEYLNG
;
A
#
# COMPACT_ATOMS: atom_id res chain seq x y z
N MET A 1 -19.21 7.09 -13.48
CA MET A 1 -17.97 6.61 -12.86
C MET A 1 -17.06 7.81 -12.66
N MET A 2 -16.78 8.14 -11.40
CA MET A 2 -15.95 9.29 -11.05
C MET A 2 -14.49 8.92 -11.27
N LYS A 3 -13.70 9.78 -11.92
CA LYS A 3 -12.28 9.57 -12.18
C LYS A 3 -11.49 10.59 -11.37
N MET A 4 -10.27 10.22 -10.98
CA MET A 4 -9.33 11.18 -10.41
C MET A 4 -9.15 12.35 -11.39
N LYS A 5 -9.17 13.58 -10.87
CA LYS A 5 -9.03 14.80 -11.69
C LYS A 5 -7.60 15.01 -12.22
N GLN A 6 -6.64 14.32 -11.63
CA GLN A 6 -5.21 14.39 -11.98
C GLN A 6 -4.65 13.00 -12.12
N THR A 7 -3.60 12.84 -12.91
CA THR A 7 -2.86 11.57 -13.01
C THR A 7 -2.35 11.16 -11.64
N CYS A 8 -2.72 9.95 -11.19
CA CYS A 8 -2.31 9.38 -9.90
C CYS A 8 -1.28 8.28 -10.11
N ASN A 9 -0.20 8.32 -9.34
CA ASN A 9 0.74 7.21 -9.26
C ASN A 9 0.17 6.15 -8.30
N ILE A 10 0.06 4.91 -8.77
CA ILE A 10 -0.30 3.74 -7.96
C ILE A 10 0.98 2.92 -7.78
N LEU A 11 1.50 2.88 -6.56
CA LEU A 11 2.77 2.23 -6.29
C LEU A 11 2.60 1.00 -5.40
N ILE A 12 3.22 -0.11 -5.84
CA ILE A 12 3.13 -1.41 -5.16
C ILE A 12 4.54 -1.88 -4.79
N PRO A 13 4.94 -1.75 -3.52
CA PRO A 13 6.19 -2.32 -3.04
C PRO A 13 6.01 -3.84 -2.86
N MET A 14 6.69 -4.62 -3.68
CA MET A 14 6.63 -6.09 -3.65
C MET A 14 8.02 -6.75 -3.61
N ALA A 15 9.03 -6.00 -3.16
CA ALA A 15 10.42 -6.47 -3.01
C ALA A 15 10.69 -7.17 -1.66
N GLY A 16 9.66 -7.61 -0.94
CA GLY A 16 9.80 -8.35 0.31
C GLY A 16 10.18 -9.82 0.09
N ARG A 17 10.94 -10.43 0.99
CA ARG A 17 11.39 -11.85 0.87
C ARG A 17 10.24 -12.84 0.91
N GLY A 18 9.15 -12.55 1.63
CA GLY A 18 8.02 -13.48 1.78
C GLY A 18 8.37 -14.73 2.62
N SER A 19 9.31 -14.62 3.55
CA SER A 19 9.92 -15.75 4.29
C SER A 19 8.92 -16.68 4.97
N ARG A 20 7.79 -16.15 5.48
CA ARG A 20 6.74 -16.96 6.11
C ARG A 20 6.13 -17.98 5.14
N PHE A 21 6.00 -17.64 3.86
CA PHE A 21 5.52 -18.56 2.83
C PHE A 21 6.60 -19.58 2.45
N GLU A 22 7.85 -19.13 2.30
CA GLU A 22 8.99 -20.02 2.02
C GLU A 22 9.18 -21.07 3.13
N GLU A 23 9.07 -20.69 4.41
CA GLU A 23 9.13 -21.55 5.58
C GLU A 23 8.03 -22.65 5.59
N GLN A 24 6.88 -22.38 4.96
CA GLN A 24 5.79 -23.34 4.81
C GLN A 24 5.79 -24.10 3.46
N GLY A 25 6.89 -23.97 2.68
CA GLY A 25 7.12 -24.76 1.47
C GLY A 25 6.48 -24.19 0.21
N TYR A 26 6.04 -22.95 0.22
CA TYR A 26 5.63 -22.28 -1.01
C TYR A 26 6.86 -22.00 -1.87
N THR A 27 6.77 -22.33 -3.16
CA THR A 27 7.88 -22.17 -4.14
C THR A 27 7.83 -20.86 -4.89
N ASP A 28 6.67 -20.23 -4.90
CA ASP A 28 6.48 -18.92 -5.53
C ASP A 28 6.65 -17.78 -4.52
N LYS A 29 7.19 -16.67 -4.98
CA LYS A 29 7.26 -15.44 -4.18
C LYS A 29 5.84 -14.93 -3.88
N LYS A 30 5.65 -14.35 -2.71
CA LYS A 30 4.35 -13.97 -2.18
C LYS A 30 3.42 -13.28 -3.20
N PRO A 31 3.82 -12.27 -3.98
CA PRO A 31 2.94 -11.62 -4.95
C PRO A 31 2.43 -12.55 -6.06
N PHE A 32 3.14 -13.64 -6.34
CA PHE A 32 2.84 -14.57 -7.43
C PHE A 32 2.20 -15.89 -6.95
N ILE A 33 1.94 -16.03 -5.65
CA ILE A 33 1.20 -17.19 -5.10
C ILE A 33 -0.22 -17.18 -5.65
N ASP A 34 -0.69 -18.38 -6.07
CA ASP A 34 -2.05 -18.56 -6.58
C ASP A 34 -3.11 -18.28 -5.50
N VAL A 35 -4.09 -17.45 -5.86
CA VAL A 35 -5.28 -17.13 -5.06
C VAL A 35 -6.50 -17.32 -5.94
N ASN A 36 -7.14 -18.52 -5.85
CA ASN A 36 -8.29 -18.88 -6.67
C ASN A 36 -8.05 -18.73 -8.18
N GLY A 37 -6.94 -19.29 -8.68
CA GLY A 37 -6.60 -19.34 -10.11
C GLY A 37 -5.96 -18.07 -10.67
N LYS A 38 -5.57 -17.12 -9.83
CA LYS A 38 -4.87 -15.90 -10.21
C LYS A 38 -3.72 -15.59 -9.23
N PRO A 39 -2.61 -14.99 -9.66
CA PRO A 39 -1.60 -14.50 -8.74
C PRO A 39 -2.18 -13.51 -7.72
N MET A 40 -1.66 -13.54 -6.49
CA MET A 40 -2.09 -12.64 -5.40
C MET A 40 -2.08 -11.18 -5.84
N ILE A 41 -1.02 -10.73 -6.50
CA ILE A 41 -0.90 -9.34 -6.97
C ILE A 41 -1.99 -8.98 -7.99
N GLN A 42 -2.40 -9.92 -8.85
CA GLN A 42 -3.52 -9.69 -9.75
C GLN A 42 -4.81 -9.45 -9.00
N ARG A 43 -5.10 -10.28 -7.96
CA ARG A 43 -6.27 -10.08 -7.10
C ARG A 43 -6.27 -8.71 -6.42
N VAL A 44 -5.10 -8.28 -5.95
CA VAL A 44 -4.94 -6.99 -5.27
C VAL A 44 -5.19 -5.82 -6.22
N ILE A 45 -4.69 -5.86 -7.45
CA ILE A 45 -4.93 -4.80 -8.44
C ILE A 45 -6.40 -4.81 -8.90
N GLU A 46 -6.96 -5.98 -9.21
CA GLU A 46 -8.37 -6.10 -9.59
C GLU A 46 -9.32 -5.64 -8.46
N ASN A 47 -8.91 -5.75 -7.20
CA ASN A 47 -9.69 -5.32 -6.04
C ASN A 47 -9.84 -3.79 -5.95
N LEU A 48 -9.04 -3.01 -6.68
CA LEU A 48 -9.29 -1.58 -6.83
C LEU A 48 -10.66 -1.31 -7.49
N ASN A 49 -11.21 -2.30 -8.22
CA ASN A 49 -12.53 -2.28 -8.84
C ASN A 49 -12.81 -0.98 -9.63
N MET A 50 -11.83 -0.56 -10.43
CA MET A 50 -11.88 0.66 -11.21
C MET A 50 -11.39 0.40 -12.64
N GLU A 51 -11.83 1.23 -13.59
CA GLU A 51 -11.24 1.23 -14.93
C GLU A 51 -9.95 2.04 -14.92
N PHE A 52 -8.88 1.41 -15.34
CA PHE A 52 -7.58 2.07 -15.51
C PHE A 52 -7.52 2.74 -16.87
N ASP A 53 -7.05 3.97 -16.90
CA ASP A 53 -6.81 4.76 -18.10
C ASP A 53 -5.55 5.62 -17.94
N SER A 54 -5.32 6.55 -18.85
CA SER A 54 -4.17 7.46 -18.82
C SER A 54 -4.10 8.40 -17.59
N ASN A 55 -5.10 8.37 -16.69
CA ASN A 55 -5.05 9.09 -15.42
C ASN A 55 -4.36 8.29 -14.31
N TYR A 56 -3.88 7.09 -14.61
CA TYR A 56 -3.16 6.25 -13.66
C TYR A 56 -1.80 5.85 -14.24
N GLU A 57 -0.77 5.84 -13.41
CA GLU A 57 0.56 5.35 -13.71
C GLU A 57 0.95 4.34 -12.63
N PHE A 58 1.13 3.07 -13.01
CA PHE A 58 1.52 2.04 -12.07
C PHE A 58 3.05 1.99 -11.91
N VAL A 59 3.49 1.83 -10.67
CA VAL A 59 4.92 1.63 -10.33
C VAL A 59 5.03 0.38 -9.46
N MET A 60 5.63 -0.68 -9.99
CA MET A 60 5.93 -1.90 -9.26
C MET A 60 7.39 -1.87 -8.81
N ILE A 61 7.64 -2.17 -7.55
CA ILE A 61 9.01 -2.28 -7.04
C ILE A 61 9.23 -3.71 -6.59
N CYS A 62 10.15 -4.42 -7.25
CA CYS A 62 10.46 -5.83 -6.98
C CYS A 62 11.96 -6.08 -6.89
N LEU A 63 12.34 -7.27 -6.48
CA LEU A 63 13.73 -7.71 -6.60
C LEU A 63 14.04 -8.06 -8.07
N GLN A 64 15.28 -7.84 -8.50
CA GLN A 64 15.74 -8.19 -9.86
C GLN A 64 15.53 -9.69 -10.13
N GLU A 65 15.81 -10.55 -9.15
CA GLU A 65 15.59 -12.00 -9.27
C GLU A 65 14.12 -12.36 -9.53
N ASP A 66 13.17 -11.61 -8.95
CA ASP A 66 11.75 -11.84 -9.17
C ASP A 66 11.31 -11.35 -10.56
N PHE A 67 11.87 -10.21 -11.02
CA PHE A 67 11.65 -9.71 -12.37
C PHE A 67 12.13 -10.69 -13.44
N ASP A 68 13.29 -11.32 -13.22
CA ASP A 68 13.86 -12.29 -14.14
C ASP A 68 13.11 -13.65 -14.13
N LYS A 69 12.49 -14.00 -12.98
CA LYS A 69 11.80 -15.29 -12.78
C LYS A 69 10.36 -15.27 -13.29
N TYR A 70 9.62 -14.17 -13.06
CA TYR A 70 8.18 -14.09 -13.34
C TYR A 70 7.88 -13.28 -14.59
N ASP A 71 6.79 -13.64 -15.28
CA ASP A 71 6.34 -12.92 -16.48
C ASP A 71 5.53 -11.67 -16.11
N PHE A 72 6.19 -10.53 -16.12
CA PHE A 72 5.56 -9.24 -15.78
C PHE A 72 4.56 -8.75 -16.84
N ARG A 73 4.45 -9.41 -18.03
CA ARG A 73 3.38 -9.10 -19.00
C ARG A 73 1.98 -9.40 -18.46
N ILE A 74 1.88 -10.14 -17.36
CA ILE A 74 0.62 -10.29 -16.63
C ILE A 74 -0.01 -8.94 -16.29
N PHE A 75 0.79 -7.90 -16.06
CA PHE A 75 0.27 -6.56 -15.77
C PHE A 75 -0.40 -5.92 -16.98
N ASP A 76 0.05 -6.20 -18.20
CA ASP A 76 -0.61 -5.73 -19.45
C ASP A 76 -2.07 -6.21 -19.52
N ASP A 77 -2.33 -7.44 -19.08
CA ASP A 77 -3.68 -8.03 -19.07
C ASP A 77 -4.55 -7.46 -17.92
N ILE A 78 -3.95 -7.06 -16.81
CA ILE A 78 -4.67 -6.57 -15.62
C ILE A 78 -5.04 -5.10 -15.74
N ILE A 79 -4.07 -4.26 -16.17
CA ILE A 79 -4.22 -2.80 -16.20
C ILE A 79 -4.49 -2.27 -17.63
N GLY A 80 -4.61 -3.18 -18.60
CA GLY A 80 -4.91 -2.84 -19.99
C GLY A 80 -3.83 -1.98 -20.64
N HIS A 81 -4.24 -0.86 -21.23
CA HIS A 81 -3.30 0.06 -21.90
C HIS A 81 -2.70 1.12 -20.98
N THR A 82 -2.86 0.98 -19.66
CA THR A 82 -2.28 1.89 -18.68
C THR A 82 -0.77 1.66 -18.61
N GLU A 83 0.00 2.73 -18.66
CA GLU A 83 1.45 2.63 -18.52
C GLU A 83 1.86 2.15 -17.14
N TYR A 84 2.86 1.30 -17.07
CA TYR A 84 3.50 0.93 -15.81
C TYR A 84 5.02 0.95 -15.91
N LYS A 85 5.65 1.16 -14.78
CA LYS A 85 7.10 1.11 -14.61
C LYS A 85 7.47 0.03 -13.60
N VAL A 86 8.58 -0.64 -13.83
CA VAL A 86 9.15 -1.58 -12.87
C VAL A 86 10.48 -1.02 -12.38
N VAL A 87 10.62 -0.91 -11.06
CA VAL A 87 11.86 -0.56 -10.39
C VAL A 87 12.42 -1.84 -9.77
N CYS A 88 13.55 -2.32 -10.31
CA CYS A 88 14.20 -3.52 -9.84
C CYS A 88 15.27 -3.18 -8.80
N LEU A 89 15.30 -3.94 -7.69
CA LEU A 89 16.25 -3.80 -6.62
C LEU A 89 17.17 -5.02 -6.57
N GLU A 90 18.45 -4.81 -6.29
CA GLU A 90 19.40 -5.89 -6.13
C GLU A 90 19.20 -6.65 -4.80
N ASP A 91 18.74 -5.96 -3.74
CA ASP A 91 18.48 -6.55 -2.43
C ASP A 91 17.29 -5.88 -1.74
N VAL A 92 16.79 -6.51 -0.69
CA VAL A 92 15.71 -5.98 0.14
C VAL A 92 16.15 -4.71 0.87
N THR A 93 15.21 -3.81 1.08
CA THR A 93 15.42 -2.61 1.87
C THR A 93 15.10 -2.85 3.35
N GLU A 94 15.31 -1.84 4.18
CA GLU A 94 15.02 -1.90 5.62
C GLU A 94 13.54 -1.61 5.94
N GLY A 95 12.62 -1.85 5.00
CA GLY A 95 11.17 -1.73 5.17
C GLY A 95 10.47 -1.08 3.99
N ALA A 96 9.13 -1.19 3.97
CA ALA A 96 8.31 -0.81 2.83
C ALA A 96 8.40 0.68 2.47
N ALA A 97 8.53 1.58 3.46
CA ALA A 97 8.71 3.01 3.18
C ALA A 97 10.03 3.28 2.44
N GLN A 98 11.11 2.61 2.82
CA GLN A 98 12.39 2.73 2.12
C GLN A 98 12.34 2.08 0.72
N THR A 99 11.56 0.99 0.56
CA THR A 99 11.29 0.40 -0.76
C THR A 99 10.61 1.42 -1.67
N ILE A 100 9.57 2.11 -1.20
CA ILE A 100 8.84 3.12 -1.99
C ILE A 100 9.78 4.27 -2.42
N LEU A 101 10.69 4.69 -1.56
CA LEU A 101 11.67 5.74 -1.89
C LEU A 101 12.65 5.35 -3.01
N GLN A 102 12.78 4.06 -3.37
CA GLN A 102 13.56 3.65 -4.55
C GLN A 102 12.93 4.12 -5.88
N ALA A 103 11.65 4.49 -5.84
CA ALA A 103 10.96 5.12 -6.95
C ALA A 103 10.88 6.66 -6.82
N LYS A 104 11.71 7.28 -5.97
CA LYS A 104 11.68 8.73 -5.69
C LYS A 104 11.65 9.57 -6.97
N ASP A 105 12.48 9.28 -7.95
CA ASP A 105 12.56 10.03 -9.22
C ASP A 105 11.23 10.03 -10.01
N ILE A 106 10.34 9.07 -9.73
CA ILE A 106 9.03 8.94 -10.37
C ILE A 106 7.95 9.66 -9.55
N ILE A 107 8.01 9.57 -8.22
CA ILE A 107 6.91 9.99 -7.32
C ILE A 107 7.15 11.33 -6.62
N ASP A 108 8.37 11.88 -6.62
CA ASP A 108 8.68 13.17 -5.98
C ASP A 108 8.18 14.34 -6.84
N ASN A 109 6.87 14.51 -6.84
CA ASN A 109 6.19 15.55 -7.62
C ASN A 109 4.82 15.87 -7.00
N ASP A 110 4.07 16.79 -7.64
CA ASP A 110 2.76 17.23 -7.19
C ASP A 110 1.59 16.32 -7.60
N LYS A 111 1.85 15.19 -8.29
CA LYS A 111 0.81 14.21 -8.60
C LYS A 111 0.39 13.46 -7.34
N PRO A 112 -0.89 13.08 -7.21
CA PRO A 112 -1.31 12.15 -6.17
C PRO A 112 -0.53 10.84 -6.22
N LEU A 113 -0.31 10.27 -5.03
CA LEU A 113 0.31 8.96 -4.85
C LEU A 113 -0.62 8.07 -4.02
N MET A 114 -0.95 6.89 -4.51
CA MET A 114 -1.53 5.81 -3.73
C MET A 114 -0.50 4.68 -3.61
N THR A 115 -0.08 4.36 -2.41
CA THR A 115 0.70 3.15 -2.17
C THR A 115 -0.22 2.06 -1.65
N MET A 116 0.01 0.82 -2.07
CA MET A 116 -0.81 -0.31 -1.66
C MET A 116 0.04 -1.54 -1.39
N ASN A 117 -0.31 -2.28 -0.34
CA ASN A 117 0.33 -3.55 -0.05
C ASN A 117 -0.05 -4.59 -1.12
N SER A 118 0.84 -5.55 -1.38
CA SER A 118 0.64 -6.60 -2.38
C SER A 118 -0.14 -7.83 -1.87
N ASP A 119 -0.74 -7.74 -0.65
CA ASP A 119 -1.28 -8.87 0.09
C ASP A 119 -2.56 -8.56 0.88
N GLN A 120 -3.29 -7.52 0.49
CA GLN A 120 -4.54 -7.14 1.15
C GLN A 120 -5.64 -6.87 0.12
N LEU A 121 -6.84 -7.37 0.44
CA LEU A 121 -8.07 -7.11 -0.30
C LEU A 121 -9.05 -6.39 0.61
N VAL A 122 -9.89 -5.53 0.03
CA VAL A 122 -10.86 -4.72 0.79
C VAL A 122 -12.21 -4.70 0.09
N ASP A 123 -13.28 -4.72 0.87
CA ASP A 123 -14.62 -4.41 0.40
C ASP A 123 -14.85 -2.91 0.62
N TRP A 124 -14.92 -2.15 -0.44
CA TRP A 124 -15.01 -0.70 -0.40
C TRP A 124 -15.77 -0.08 -1.56
N ASP A 125 -16.19 1.16 -1.36
CA ASP A 125 -16.67 2.04 -2.41
C ASP A 125 -15.55 2.99 -2.81
N VAL A 126 -14.81 2.64 -3.87
CA VAL A 126 -13.64 3.39 -4.32
C VAL A 126 -13.99 4.80 -4.81
N GLU A 127 -15.23 5.02 -5.31
CA GLU A 127 -15.68 6.35 -5.72
C GLU A 127 -15.76 7.28 -4.51
N LYS A 128 -16.32 6.81 -3.39
CA LYS A 128 -16.35 7.59 -2.13
C LYS A 128 -14.95 7.84 -1.56
N LEU A 129 -14.03 6.87 -1.70
CA LEU A 129 -12.64 7.10 -1.32
C LEU A 129 -12.06 8.28 -2.11
N PHE A 130 -12.25 8.31 -3.43
CA PHE A 130 -11.70 9.41 -4.25
C PHE A 130 -12.37 10.75 -3.96
N GLU A 131 -13.67 10.78 -3.67
CA GLU A 131 -14.34 12.01 -3.19
C GLU A 131 -13.71 12.55 -1.90
N MET A 132 -13.32 11.67 -0.99
CA MET A 132 -12.63 12.05 0.23
C MET A 132 -11.19 12.51 -0.06
N CYS A 133 -10.47 11.85 -0.96
CA CYS A 133 -9.11 12.20 -1.36
C CYS A 133 -9.00 13.65 -1.89
N GLU A 134 -10.04 14.21 -2.49
CA GLU A 134 -10.05 15.60 -2.94
C GLU A 134 -10.07 16.63 -1.79
N GLN A 135 -10.35 16.22 -0.57
CA GLN A 135 -10.56 17.10 0.58
C GLN A 135 -9.39 17.07 1.58
N PHE A 136 -8.50 16.08 1.47
CA PHE A 136 -7.44 15.81 2.43
C PHE A 136 -6.06 15.82 1.77
N ASP A 137 -5.03 16.10 2.58
CA ASP A 137 -3.62 15.99 2.15
C ASP A 137 -3.17 14.52 2.12
N GLY A 138 -3.83 13.65 2.90
CA GLY A 138 -3.66 12.21 2.87
C GLY A 138 -4.91 11.50 3.39
N VAL A 139 -5.15 10.27 2.92
CA VAL A 139 -6.28 9.44 3.36
C VAL A 139 -5.78 8.03 3.62
N ILE A 140 -6.19 7.46 4.75
CA ILE A 140 -5.85 6.10 5.16
C ILE A 140 -7.12 5.26 5.15
N PRO A 141 -7.33 4.34 4.19
CA PRO A 141 -8.35 3.31 4.27
C PRO A 141 -8.14 2.44 5.49
N CYS A 142 -9.19 2.28 6.30
CA CYS A 142 -9.16 1.58 7.57
C CYS A 142 -10.40 0.70 7.76
N PHE A 143 -10.30 -0.28 8.64
CA PHE A 143 -11.41 -1.13 9.08
C PHE A 143 -11.41 -1.25 10.60
N TYR A 144 -12.49 -1.78 11.16
CA TYR A 144 -12.51 -2.10 12.59
C TYR A 144 -11.72 -3.38 12.85
N GLY A 145 -10.59 -3.24 13.55
CA GLY A 145 -9.68 -4.35 13.86
C GLY A 145 -9.13 -4.25 15.27
N ASP A 146 -8.59 -5.36 15.76
CA ASP A 146 -7.96 -5.50 17.07
C ASP A 146 -6.65 -6.29 17.00
N GLY A 147 -5.92 -6.35 18.09
CA GLY A 147 -4.65 -7.04 18.21
C GLY A 147 -3.44 -6.23 17.70
N ASN A 148 -2.27 -6.86 17.64
CA ASN A 148 -1.01 -6.20 17.29
C ASN A 148 -0.46 -6.63 15.92
N ALA A 149 -1.31 -7.16 15.04
CA ALA A 149 -0.91 -7.55 13.69
C ALA A 149 -0.93 -6.37 12.70
N TRP A 150 -1.68 -5.31 13.01
CA TRP A 150 -2.00 -4.20 12.14
C TRP A 150 -1.30 -2.90 12.51
N SER A 151 -1.29 -1.96 11.58
CA SER A 151 -1.13 -0.54 11.89
C SER A 151 -2.47 0.05 12.32
N TYR A 152 -2.45 1.05 13.17
CA TYR A 152 -3.65 1.71 13.70
C TYR A 152 -3.57 3.21 13.56
N ALA A 153 -4.68 3.83 13.17
CA ALA A 153 -4.85 5.29 13.15
C ALA A 153 -5.76 5.71 14.31
N ARG A 154 -5.30 6.68 15.13
CA ARG A 154 -6.11 7.36 16.12
C ARG A 154 -6.53 8.71 15.58
N THR A 155 -7.81 9.04 15.70
CA THR A 155 -8.39 10.31 15.24
C THR A 155 -8.73 11.23 16.40
N LEU A 156 -8.72 12.53 16.11
CA LEU A 156 -9.33 13.57 16.94
C LEU A 156 -10.86 13.57 16.80
N ASP A 157 -11.57 14.31 17.66
CA ASP A 157 -13.04 14.46 17.59
C ASP A 157 -13.52 15.06 16.26
N ASN A 158 -12.69 15.81 15.56
CA ASN A 158 -12.97 16.37 14.24
C ASN A 158 -12.76 15.39 13.07
N GLY A 159 -12.36 14.13 13.36
CA GLY A 159 -12.14 13.07 12.39
C GLY A 159 -10.76 13.07 11.73
N TYR A 160 -9.88 14.04 12.05
CA TYR A 160 -8.51 14.04 11.53
C TYR A 160 -7.63 13.07 12.30
N VAL A 161 -6.70 12.42 11.59
CA VAL A 161 -5.69 11.56 12.21
C VAL A 161 -4.79 12.38 13.13
N GLN A 162 -4.64 11.90 14.36
CA GLN A 162 -3.74 12.44 15.36
C GLN A 162 -2.41 11.69 15.41
N GLU A 163 -2.48 10.36 15.27
CA GLU A 163 -1.33 9.46 15.41
C GLU A 163 -1.57 8.18 14.63
N VAL A 164 -0.51 7.62 14.07
CA VAL A 164 -0.49 6.28 13.48
C VAL A 164 0.59 5.45 14.18
N ALA A 165 0.25 4.22 14.57
CA ALA A 165 1.19 3.29 15.19
C ALA A 165 1.19 1.94 14.47
N GLU A 166 2.38 1.43 14.18
CA GLU A 166 2.58 0.11 13.59
C GLU A 166 2.67 -0.96 14.67
N LYS A 167 1.93 -2.06 14.50
CA LYS A 167 1.94 -3.24 15.40
C LYS A 167 1.70 -2.91 16.88
N LYS A 168 0.97 -1.83 17.12
CA LYS A 168 0.57 -1.39 18.44
C LYS A 168 -0.83 -0.82 18.38
N GLN A 169 -1.76 -1.48 19.03
CA GLN A 169 -3.15 -1.03 19.06
C GLN A 169 -3.30 0.25 19.89
N ILE A 170 -3.52 1.37 19.20
CA ILE A 170 -3.79 2.69 19.81
C ILE A 170 -5.24 3.14 19.64
N SER A 171 -6.01 2.39 18.86
CA SER A 171 -7.43 2.61 18.56
C SER A 171 -8.05 1.29 18.08
N ASN A 172 -9.32 1.31 17.65
CA ASN A 172 -9.96 0.18 16.95
C ASN A 172 -9.96 0.36 15.42
N THR A 173 -9.22 1.36 14.93
CA THR A 173 -9.18 1.73 13.51
C THR A 173 -7.87 1.22 12.91
N ALA A 174 -7.90 0.00 12.39
CA ALA A 174 -6.76 -0.66 11.76
C ALA A 174 -6.63 -0.24 10.29
N THR A 175 -5.41 -0.03 9.78
CA THR A 175 -5.19 0.36 8.39
C THR A 175 -5.32 -0.85 7.46
N ALA A 176 -5.92 -0.64 6.29
CA ALA A 176 -6.20 -1.69 5.31
C ALA A 176 -5.08 -1.87 4.27
N GLY A 177 -3.88 -1.30 4.50
CA GLY A 177 -2.72 -1.46 3.62
C GLY A 177 -2.73 -0.59 2.36
N TYR A 178 -3.63 0.36 2.28
CA TYR A 178 -3.71 1.37 1.23
C TYR A 178 -3.45 2.75 1.85
N TYR A 179 -2.66 3.59 1.17
CA TYR A 179 -2.21 4.87 1.70
C TYR A 179 -2.19 5.92 0.61
N TYR A 180 -3.09 6.90 0.69
CA TYR A 180 -3.19 7.98 -0.27
C TYR A 180 -2.52 9.26 0.22
N TRP A 181 -1.79 9.90 -0.67
CA TRP A 181 -1.17 11.23 -0.52
C TRP A 181 -1.63 12.12 -1.66
N SER A 182 -2.06 13.33 -1.37
CA SER A 182 -2.45 14.31 -2.40
C SER A 182 -1.27 14.74 -3.28
N LYS A 183 -0.04 14.56 -2.77
CA LYS A 183 1.22 14.78 -3.48
C LYS A 183 2.22 13.68 -3.13
N GLY A 184 2.83 13.09 -4.15
CA GLY A 184 3.92 12.13 -3.94
C GLY A 184 5.13 12.75 -3.24
N SER A 185 5.42 14.03 -3.51
CA SER A 185 6.48 14.78 -2.84
C SER A 185 6.29 14.92 -1.32
N ASP A 186 5.05 14.95 -0.82
CA ASP A 186 4.80 14.93 0.62
C ASP A 186 5.20 13.58 1.24
N PHE A 187 4.84 12.46 0.59
CA PHE A 187 5.31 11.15 1.04
C PHE A 187 6.83 11.08 1.09
N VAL A 188 7.50 11.49 0.01
CA VAL A 188 8.98 11.47 -0.08
C VAL A 188 9.59 12.28 1.07
N LYS A 189 9.16 13.53 1.26
CA LYS A 189 9.61 14.40 2.34
C LYS A 189 9.52 13.73 3.71
N TYR A 190 8.35 13.19 4.04
CA TYR A 190 8.11 12.66 5.39
C TYR A 190 8.72 11.27 5.59
N ALA A 191 8.83 10.46 4.54
CA ALA A 191 9.53 9.18 4.61
C ALA A 191 11.04 9.37 4.78
N GLU A 192 11.66 10.34 4.09
CA GLU A 192 13.06 10.69 4.29
C GLU A 192 13.30 11.19 5.71
N GLN A 193 12.44 12.07 6.23
CA GLN A 193 12.54 12.56 7.61
C GLN A 193 12.43 11.41 8.63
N MET A 194 11.48 10.48 8.47
CA MET A 194 11.36 9.29 9.31
C MET A 194 12.66 8.46 9.31
N ILE A 195 13.29 8.31 8.15
CA ILE A 195 14.55 7.54 8.00
C ILE A 195 15.72 8.30 8.63
N GLU A 196 15.83 9.61 8.41
CA GLU A 196 16.86 10.47 9.01
C GLU A 196 16.81 10.41 10.55
N GLU A 197 15.61 10.44 11.13
CA GLU A 197 15.37 10.32 12.56
C GLU A 197 15.53 8.86 13.06
N ASN A 198 15.79 7.91 12.15
CA ASN A 198 15.88 6.47 12.44
C ASN A 198 14.67 5.92 13.22
N SER A 199 13.47 6.43 12.93
CA SER A 199 12.24 6.04 13.59
C SER A 199 11.70 4.73 13.02
N ARG A 200 11.96 3.63 13.71
CA ARG A 200 11.66 2.26 13.28
C ARG A 200 10.63 1.60 14.18
N THR A 201 9.87 0.67 13.61
CA THR A 201 9.08 -0.29 14.36
C THR A 201 9.63 -1.69 14.09
N ASN A 202 9.99 -2.44 15.14
CA ASN A 202 10.59 -3.78 15.02
C ASN A 202 11.80 -3.85 14.05
N GLY A 203 12.57 -2.75 13.95
CA GLY A 203 13.76 -2.66 13.10
C GLY A 203 13.49 -2.23 11.66
N GLU A 204 12.23 -2.04 11.26
CA GLU A 204 11.85 -1.70 9.89
C GLU A 204 11.20 -0.31 9.77
N PHE A 205 11.28 0.27 8.57
CA PHE A 205 10.59 1.50 8.17
C PHE A 205 9.27 1.17 7.47
N TYR A 206 8.16 1.21 8.22
CA TYR A 206 6.82 0.97 7.69
C TYR A 206 6.20 2.21 7.04
N VAL A 207 5.22 2.00 6.16
CA VAL A 207 4.54 3.08 5.43
C VAL A 207 3.60 3.88 6.33
N ALA A 208 2.77 3.20 7.12
CA ALA A 208 1.74 3.86 7.92
C ALA A 208 2.30 4.93 8.87
N PRO A 209 3.40 4.71 9.62
CA PRO A 209 3.97 5.72 10.50
C PRO A 209 4.44 7.01 9.80
N VAL A 210 4.70 7.00 8.49
CA VAL A 210 5.10 8.21 7.73
C VAL A 210 4.11 9.35 7.93
N TYR A 211 2.82 9.04 8.08
CA TYR A 211 1.79 10.05 8.34
C TYR A 211 2.00 10.86 9.62
N ASN A 212 2.74 10.35 10.60
CA ASN A 212 3.00 11.10 11.85
C ASN A 212 3.76 12.40 11.58
N TRP A 213 4.72 12.40 10.65
CA TRP A 213 5.46 13.61 10.26
C TRP A 213 4.56 14.59 9.51
N ALA A 214 3.64 14.08 8.67
CA ALA A 214 2.65 14.92 7.99
C ALA A 214 1.70 15.59 9.00
N VAL A 215 1.22 14.84 10.00
CA VAL A 215 0.37 15.36 11.08
C VAL A 215 1.10 16.43 11.90
N LEU A 216 2.38 16.20 12.24
CA LEU A 216 3.21 17.19 12.96
C LEU A 216 3.42 18.47 12.12
N ASP A 217 3.44 18.38 10.80
CA ASP A 217 3.55 19.52 9.87
C ASP A 217 2.19 20.17 9.56
N GLY A 218 1.12 19.74 10.25
CA GLY A 218 -0.23 20.32 10.15
C GLY A 218 -1.03 19.87 8.93
N LYS A 219 -0.63 18.81 8.24
CA LYS A 219 -1.40 18.22 7.15
C LYS A 219 -2.70 17.60 7.65
N ARG A 220 -3.74 17.69 6.83
CA ARG A 220 -5.05 17.10 7.12
C ARG A 220 -5.08 15.68 6.60
N ILE A 221 -4.94 14.72 7.51
CA ILE A 221 -5.01 13.30 7.20
C ILE A 221 -6.36 12.76 7.66
N GLY A 222 -7.08 12.12 6.76
CA GLY A 222 -8.39 11.52 7.03
C GLY A 222 -8.35 10.00 7.09
N VAL A 223 -9.37 9.40 7.72
CA VAL A 223 -9.62 7.96 7.73
C VAL A 223 -10.83 7.65 6.88
N PHE A 224 -10.68 6.75 5.91
CA PHE A 224 -11.78 6.21 5.12
C PHE A 224 -12.10 4.80 5.61
N MET A 225 -13.30 4.59 6.16
CA MET A 225 -13.70 3.25 6.65
C MET A 225 -14.14 2.37 5.50
N VAL A 226 -13.48 1.21 5.36
CA VAL A 226 -13.87 0.14 4.45
C VAL A 226 -14.77 -0.86 5.16
N ASP A 227 -15.62 -1.58 4.42
CA ASP A 227 -16.56 -2.54 5.00
C ASP A 227 -15.85 -3.76 5.59
N LYS A 228 -14.82 -4.26 4.89
CA LYS A 228 -14.01 -5.40 5.33
C LYS A 228 -12.62 -5.35 4.72
N CYS A 229 -11.64 -5.90 5.45
CA CYS A 229 -10.28 -6.11 4.98
C CYS A 229 -9.91 -7.59 5.14
N TYR A 230 -9.32 -8.17 4.09
CA TYR A 230 -8.83 -9.53 4.07
C TYR A 230 -7.30 -9.50 3.95
N SER A 231 -6.62 -10.09 4.92
CA SER A 231 -5.18 -10.29 4.86
C SER A 231 -4.86 -11.54 4.04
N LEU A 232 -3.85 -11.43 3.20
CA LEU A 232 -3.20 -12.57 2.52
C LEU A 232 -1.72 -12.63 2.89
N GLY A 233 -1.33 -11.94 3.98
CA GLY A 233 0.06 -11.68 4.36
C GLY A 233 0.78 -12.88 4.99
N THR A 234 0.04 -13.89 5.43
CA THR A 234 0.60 -15.14 5.94
C THR A 234 -0.09 -16.36 5.28
N PRO A 235 0.55 -17.54 5.29
CA PRO A 235 -0.09 -18.77 4.81
C PRO A 235 -1.40 -19.12 5.54
N GLU A 236 -1.51 -18.76 6.82
CA GLU A 236 -2.71 -18.93 7.63
C GLU A 236 -3.83 -18.02 7.14
N ASP A 237 -3.55 -16.72 6.96
CA ASP A 237 -4.51 -15.74 6.43
C ASP A 237 -5.00 -16.15 5.04
N LEU A 238 -4.08 -16.58 4.17
CA LEU A 238 -4.41 -17.05 2.82
C LEU A 238 -5.34 -18.27 2.87
N LYS A 239 -5.05 -19.24 3.75
CA LYS A 239 -5.92 -20.41 3.93
C LYS A 239 -7.30 -20.04 4.45
N GLU A 240 -7.38 -19.10 5.39
CA GLU A 240 -8.66 -18.58 5.90
C GLU A 240 -9.48 -17.94 4.78
N TYR A 241 -8.85 -17.06 3.98
CA TYR A 241 -9.49 -16.43 2.83
C TYR A 241 -10.00 -17.43 1.77
N LEU A 242 -9.22 -18.49 1.49
CA LEU A 242 -9.59 -19.51 0.49
C LEU A 242 -10.72 -20.44 0.96
N ASN A 243 -10.95 -20.58 2.27
CA ASN A 243 -11.95 -21.44 2.86
C ASN A 243 -13.26 -20.72 3.23
N GLY A 244 -13.28 -19.41 3.24
CA GLY A 244 -14.41 -18.57 3.66
C GLY A 244 -15.21 -17.95 2.60
#